data_de3a38176ea977cfe6256fa4a4e1c912
#
_entry.id   de3a38176ea977cfe6256fa4a4e1c912
#
_cell.length_a   1.000
_cell.length_b   1.000
_cell.length_c   1.000
_cell.angle_alpha   90.00
_cell.angle_beta   90.00
_cell.angle_gamma   90.00
#
_symmetry.space_group_name_H-M   'P 1'
#
loop_
_entity.id
_entity.type
_entity.pdbx_description
1 polymer ?
#
loop_
_entity_poly.entity_id
_entity_poly.type
_entity_poly.pdbx_seq_one_letter_code
_entity_poly.pdbx_strand_id
1 'polypeptide(L)'
;MPQTGPLSALTDDQTGREGRPANRTVAAVENAPQHPTPHTPVITAPAPASASATTATPGTTTGINATTTVTKELAHRTTDTDVFPTRWSRISDTRFRFTAHWSAAHPFFGPVDDRHQDPMVVGETLRQASMVLAHAEFDAPADTHFVMWDLTVSTDPSALLLSDAAEPVEIDVVCSEIRRRGRGLASMRTTMEFRRAGRFVARGTGSTGCTSPLAYRRLRGRQLAEVGTPVPLLPGIAPELAGRSRAEDVVLAPADRPGVWLLRVDTGHPVLFPRPNDHVPGMVLFEAARQSAAAASGQRPFLPRTMTADFARYAELHSPCLLETELLDEDPEEVTVRVSGRQDGEAVFTATLTSARTAEVRSPS
;
A
#
# COMPACT_ATOMS: atom_id res chain seq x y z
N MET A 1 -50.15 47.94 -14.07
CA MET A 1 -51.52 47.76 -14.57
C MET A 1 -51.52 47.88 -16.07
N PRO A 2 -52.33 47.12 -16.80
CA PRO A 2 -52.78 45.73 -16.69
C PRO A 2 -52.43 44.95 -17.97
N GLN A 3 -52.67 43.77 -18.29
CA GLN A 3 -53.71 42.77 -18.11
C GLN A 3 -53.23 41.51 -18.89
N THR A 4 -53.35 40.43 -18.32
CA THR A 4 -54.25 39.27 -18.44
C THR A 4 -54.23 38.47 -19.71
N GLY A 5 -54.01 37.21 -19.57
CA GLY A 5 -54.12 35.96 -20.19
C GLY A 5 -55.37 35.72 -21.13
N PRO A 6 -55.86 34.51 -21.38
CA PRO A 6 -55.56 33.15 -20.96
C PRO A 6 -55.71 32.06 -22.07
N LEU A 7 -55.40 30.79 -21.72
CA LEU A 7 -56.10 29.52 -22.09
C LEU A 7 -56.39 29.16 -23.54
N SER A 8 -55.93 27.98 -23.97
CA SER A 8 -56.85 26.90 -24.36
C SER A 8 -56.11 25.59 -24.63
N ALA A 9 -56.59 24.59 -23.96
CA ALA A 9 -56.49 23.17 -24.12
C ALA A 9 -57.23 22.66 -25.39
N LEU A 10 -56.85 21.45 -25.81
CA LEU A 10 -57.67 20.36 -26.34
C LEU A 10 -56.72 19.30 -26.92
N THR A 11 -56.60 18.16 -26.30
CA THR A 11 -57.27 16.86 -26.39
C THR A 11 -56.97 16.03 -27.63
N ASP A 12 -56.50 14.81 -27.31
CA ASP A 12 -56.74 13.49 -27.90
C ASP A 12 -56.48 13.23 -29.40
N ASP A 13 -55.81 12.17 -29.75
CA ASP A 13 -56.32 10.81 -29.85
C ASP A 13 -55.26 9.83 -30.40
N GLN A 14 -55.21 8.68 -29.78
CA GLN A 14 -54.88 7.30 -30.13
C GLN A 14 -54.30 6.89 -31.49
N THR A 15 -53.45 5.93 -31.37
CA THR A 15 -53.31 4.62 -31.96
C THR A 15 -51.97 4.29 -32.61
N GLY A 16 -51.28 3.39 -31.99
CA GLY A 16 -50.92 2.06 -32.42
C GLY A 16 -49.82 1.88 -33.47
N ARG A 17 -48.71 1.35 -33.06
CA ARG A 17 -48.19 0.08 -33.57
C ARG A 17 -46.81 -0.27 -33.03
N GLU A 18 -46.70 -1.48 -32.62
CA GLU A 18 -45.52 -2.23 -32.20
C GLU A 18 -44.36 -2.11 -33.19
N GLY A 19 -43.16 -1.92 -32.60
CA GLY A 19 -41.91 -2.01 -33.32
C GLY A 19 -40.78 -2.25 -32.31
N ARG A 20 -40.61 -3.49 -31.91
CA ARG A 20 -39.50 -3.98 -31.09
C ARG A 20 -38.21 -3.84 -31.88
N PRO A 21 -37.16 -3.15 -31.43
CA PRO A 21 -35.80 -3.39 -31.93
C PRO A 21 -35.06 -4.37 -31.04
N ALA A 22 -34.39 -5.26 -31.74
CA ALA A 22 -33.62 -6.37 -31.27
C ALA A 22 -32.58 -6.02 -30.21
N ASN A 23 -32.57 -6.82 -29.19
CA ASN A 23 -31.56 -6.98 -28.17
C ASN A 23 -30.22 -7.33 -28.82
N ARG A 24 -29.31 -6.38 -28.92
CA ARG A 24 -27.86 -6.64 -29.15
C ARG A 24 -27.18 -6.72 -27.80
N THR A 25 -27.12 -7.93 -27.29
CA THR A 25 -26.25 -8.32 -26.18
C THR A 25 -24.79 -8.06 -26.60
N VAL A 26 -24.24 -7.02 -26.05
CA VAL A 26 -22.78 -6.83 -26.10
C VAL A 26 -22.21 -7.77 -25.05
N ALA A 27 -21.51 -8.79 -25.53
CA ALA A 27 -20.77 -9.72 -24.67
C ALA A 27 -19.79 -8.95 -23.78
N ALA A 28 -20.01 -9.04 -22.47
CA ALA A 28 -19.06 -8.59 -21.48
C ALA A 28 -17.77 -9.39 -21.65
N VAL A 29 -16.67 -8.68 -21.86
CA VAL A 29 -15.34 -9.28 -21.79
C VAL A 29 -15.03 -9.53 -20.31
N GLU A 30 -15.37 -10.72 -19.89
CA GLU A 30 -15.02 -11.32 -18.61
C GLU A 30 -13.55 -11.71 -18.66
N ASN A 31 -12.65 -10.86 -18.16
CA ASN A 31 -11.28 -11.22 -17.80
C ASN A 31 -10.66 -10.16 -16.86
N ALA A 32 -11.28 -9.97 -15.70
CA ALA A 32 -10.59 -9.48 -14.53
C ALA A 32 -10.01 -10.70 -13.78
N PRO A 33 -8.76 -10.66 -13.30
CA PRO A 33 -8.25 -11.75 -12.49
C PRO A 33 -9.06 -11.83 -11.20
N GLN A 34 -9.73 -12.97 -10.99
CA GLN A 34 -10.46 -13.25 -9.76
C GLN A 34 -9.46 -13.33 -8.62
N HIS A 35 -9.66 -12.53 -7.59
CA HIS A 35 -8.98 -12.65 -6.32
C HIS A 35 -9.33 -14.00 -5.69
N PRO A 36 -8.36 -14.77 -5.15
CA PRO A 36 -8.71 -15.90 -4.32
C PRO A 36 -9.42 -15.39 -3.06
N THR A 37 -10.56 -15.99 -2.73
CA THR A 37 -11.29 -15.77 -1.49
C THR A 37 -10.36 -15.93 -0.27
N PRO A 38 -10.50 -15.13 0.79
CA PRO A 38 -9.67 -15.24 1.97
C PRO A 38 -9.95 -16.57 2.68
N HIS A 39 -9.00 -17.50 2.62
CA HIS A 39 -9.00 -18.69 3.44
C HIS A 39 -8.38 -18.34 4.79
N THR A 40 -9.17 -18.51 5.84
CA THR A 40 -8.72 -18.47 7.24
C THR A 40 -7.60 -19.51 7.42
N PRO A 41 -6.40 -19.16 7.88
CA PRO A 41 -5.35 -20.14 8.11
C PRO A 41 -5.67 -20.95 9.37
N VAL A 42 -5.93 -22.24 9.20
CA VAL A 42 -5.91 -23.21 10.31
C VAL A 42 -4.44 -23.44 10.66
N ILE A 43 -4.05 -22.98 11.85
CA ILE A 43 -2.70 -23.23 12.39
C ILE A 43 -2.68 -24.66 12.94
N THR A 44 -2.11 -25.57 12.16
CA THR A 44 -1.75 -26.91 12.64
C THR A 44 -0.26 -26.89 13.01
N ALA A 45 0.04 -27.13 14.27
CA ALA A 45 1.42 -27.23 14.76
C ALA A 45 2.10 -28.48 14.16
N PRO A 46 3.39 -28.40 13.74
CA PRO A 46 4.11 -29.56 13.26
C PRO A 46 4.56 -30.46 14.43
N ALA A 47 4.37 -31.76 14.24
CA ALA A 47 4.89 -32.81 15.13
C ALA A 47 6.43 -32.90 15.01
N PRO A 48 7.14 -33.34 16.07
CA PRO A 48 8.60 -33.42 16.05
C PRO A 48 9.09 -34.56 15.16
N ALA A 49 9.98 -34.23 14.23
CA ALA A 49 10.67 -35.20 13.38
C ALA A 49 11.85 -35.83 14.14
N SER A 50 11.87 -37.15 14.19
CA SER A 50 12.98 -37.96 14.71
C SER A 50 14.19 -37.89 13.79
N ALA A 51 15.37 -37.66 14.36
CA ALA A 51 16.63 -37.64 13.68
C ALA A 51 17.08 -39.07 13.29
N SER A 52 17.40 -39.26 12.00
CA SER A 52 18.23 -40.35 11.52
C SER A 52 19.48 -39.75 10.86
N ALA A 53 20.62 -40.04 11.46
CA ALA A 53 21.91 -39.64 10.95
C ALA A 53 22.30 -40.50 9.73
N THR A 54 22.53 -39.83 8.59
CA THR A 54 23.19 -40.43 7.45
C THR A 54 24.43 -39.59 7.11
N THR A 55 25.59 -40.22 7.22
CA THR A 55 26.90 -39.70 6.87
C THR A 55 26.97 -39.44 5.35
N ALA A 56 27.14 -38.18 4.95
CA ALA A 56 27.42 -37.80 3.57
C ALA A 56 28.84 -37.20 3.45
N THR A 57 29.56 -37.70 2.48
CA THR A 57 30.90 -37.32 2.00
C THR A 57 30.96 -35.83 1.61
N PRO A 58 32.06 -35.08 1.83
CA PRO A 58 32.13 -33.68 1.52
C PRO A 58 32.23 -33.41 0.02
N GLY A 59 31.14 -33.04 -0.62
CA GLY A 59 31.10 -32.44 -1.94
C GLY A 59 31.30 -30.92 -1.84
N THR A 60 32.14 -30.36 -2.67
CA THR A 60 32.52 -28.97 -2.80
C THR A 60 31.29 -28.05 -2.82
N THR A 61 30.98 -27.40 -1.73
CA THR A 61 29.87 -26.42 -1.64
C THR A 61 30.36 -25.09 -2.20
N THR A 62 29.95 -24.76 -3.40
CA THR A 62 30.07 -23.40 -3.96
C THR A 62 29.31 -22.44 -3.05
N GLY A 63 29.97 -21.42 -2.49
CA GLY A 63 29.48 -20.57 -1.41
C GLY A 63 28.14 -19.90 -1.68
N ILE A 64 27.10 -20.43 -1.06
CA ILE A 64 25.82 -19.77 -0.86
C ILE A 64 26.04 -18.81 0.30
N ASN A 65 26.34 -17.57 0.05
CA ASN A 65 26.29 -16.40 0.99
C ASN A 65 27.04 -15.20 0.43
N ALA A 66 27.06 -14.99 -0.89
CA ALA A 66 27.50 -13.72 -1.44
C ALA A 66 26.49 -12.63 -1.04
N THR A 67 26.92 -11.70 -0.19
CA THR A 67 26.11 -10.54 0.15
C THR A 67 26.20 -9.53 -0.99
N THR A 68 25.05 -9.15 -1.55
CA THR A 68 24.93 -8.18 -2.64
C THR A 68 24.39 -6.86 -2.12
N THR A 69 24.95 -5.75 -2.59
CA THR A 69 24.47 -4.40 -2.25
C THR A 69 23.20 -4.07 -3.04
N VAL A 70 22.22 -3.48 -2.38
CA VAL A 70 21.02 -2.94 -3.03
C VAL A 70 21.35 -1.60 -3.65
N THR A 71 20.96 -1.39 -4.90
CA THR A 71 21.04 -0.09 -5.57
C THR A 71 19.68 0.57 -5.62
N LYS A 72 19.65 1.90 -5.77
CA LYS A 72 18.40 2.66 -5.88
C LYS A 72 17.56 2.28 -7.10
N GLU A 73 18.21 1.85 -8.19
CA GLU A 73 17.54 1.38 -9.40
C GLU A 73 16.75 0.10 -9.10
N LEU A 74 17.33 -0.87 -8.39
CA LEU A 74 16.63 -2.11 -7.97
C LEU A 74 15.50 -1.83 -6.99
N ALA A 75 15.66 -0.84 -6.10
CA ALA A 75 14.65 -0.42 -5.13
C ALA A 75 13.60 0.52 -5.73
N HIS A 76 13.73 0.90 -7.02
CA HIS A 76 12.90 1.89 -7.70
C HIS A 76 12.86 3.25 -6.97
N ARG A 77 14.03 3.73 -6.53
CA ARG A 77 14.21 5.05 -5.91
C ARG A 77 15.11 5.95 -6.74
N THR A 78 14.99 7.25 -6.53
CA THR A 78 15.77 8.28 -7.24
C THR A 78 16.98 8.72 -6.44
N THR A 79 16.93 8.56 -5.13
CA THR A 79 18.01 8.94 -4.19
C THR A 79 18.42 7.74 -3.33
N ASP A 80 19.68 7.68 -2.95
CA ASP A 80 20.19 6.61 -2.09
C ASP A 80 19.67 6.73 -0.65
N THR A 81 19.32 7.94 -0.21
CA THR A 81 18.70 8.19 1.11
C THR A 81 17.35 7.55 1.30
N ASP A 82 16.63 7.29 0.20
CA ASP A 82 15.30 6.66 0.20
C ASP A 82 15.39 5.12 0.06
N VAL A 83 16.59 4.55 0.01
CA VAL A 83 16.81 3.10 -0.07
C VAL A 83 17.00 2.53 1.33
N PHE A 84 16.02 1.78 1.82
CA PHE A 84 16.09 1.20 3.17
C PHE A 84 16.80 -0.15 3.21
N PRO A 85 16.49 -1.15 2.36
CA PRO A 85 17.29 -2.38 2.28
C PRO A 85 18.67 -2.06 1.68
N THR A 86 19.73 -2.37 2.41
CA THR A 86 21.10 -2.02 2.01
C THR A 86 21.85 -3.17 1.36
N ARG A 87 21.57 -4.40 1.80
CA ARG A 87 22.21 -5.62 1.30
C ARG A 87 21.26 -6.79 1.40
N TRP A 88 21.46 -7.80 0.51
CA TRP A 88 20.74 -9.06 0.61
C TRP A 88 21.67 -10.26 0.30
N SER A 89 21.22 -11.43 0.73
CA SER A 89 21.84 -12.72 0.41
C SER A 89 20.75 -13.76 0.16
N ARG A 90 21.04 -14.70 -0.75
CA ARG A 90 20.17 -15.85 -1.02
C ARG A 90 20.48 -16.96 -0.01
N ILE A 91 19.44 -17.48 0.65
CA ILE A 91 19.50 -18.62 1.56
C ILE A 91 19.03 -19.89 0.84
N SER A 92 17.97 -19.76 0.00
CA SER A 92 17.48 -20.81 -0.89
C SER A 92 16.75 -20.15 -2.07
N ASP A 93 16.12 -20.93 -2.94
CA ASP A 93 15.39 -20.41 -4.10
C ASP A 93 14.20 -19.51 -3.74
N THR A 94 13.72 -19.60 -2.50
CA THR A 94 12.56 -18.83 -2.02
C THR A 94 12.82 -18.11 -0.70
N ARG A 95 14.03 -18.23 -0.14
CA ARG A 95 14.39 -17.59 1.13
C ARG A 95 15.59 -16.70 0.98
N PHE A 96 15.48 -15.49 1.52
CA PHE A 96 16.50 -14.46 1.43
C PHE A 96 16.66 -13.77 2.78
N ARG A 97 17.81 -13.16 2.98
CA ARG A 97 18.08 -12.29 4.14
C ARG A 97 18.49 -10.92 3.64
N PHE A 98 17.89 -9.89 4.21
CA PHE A 98 18.29 -8.50 3.99
C PHE A 98 18.80 -7.87 5.26
N THR A 99 19.59 -6.82 5.06
CA THR A 99 19.90 -5.82 6.09
C THR A 99 19.31 -4.50 5.60
N ALA A 100 18.64 -3.77 6.47
CA ALA A 100 18.10 -2.45 6.21
C ALA A 100 18.62 -1.43 7.23
N HIS A 101 18.58 -0.15 6.84
CA HIS A 101 18.85 0.96 7.71
C HIS A 101 17.69 1.97 7.65
N TRP A 102 17.12 2.29 8.81
CA TRP A 102 16.04 3.24 8.96
C TRP A 102 16.54 4.50 9.64
N SER A 103 16.90 5.50 8.84
CA SER A 103 17.45 6.75 9.34
C SER A 103 16.39 7.58 10.07
N ALA A 104 16.68 7.98 11.30
CA ALA A 104 15.85 8.95 12.04
C ALA A 104 15.85 10.34 11.38
N ALA A 105 16.83 10.64 10.53
CA ALA A 105 16.91 11.91 9.80
C ALA A 105 16.17 11.88 8.44
N HIS A 106 15.47 10.76 8.10
CA HIS A 106 14.75 10.69 6.84
C HIS A 106 13.59 11.70 6.80
N PRO A 107 13.45 12.52 5.73
CA PRO A 107 12.53 13.65 5.74
C PRO A 107 11.04 13.25 5.85
N PHE A 108 10.68 12.06 5.37
CA PHE A 108 9.28 11.57 5.40
C PHE A 108 9.08 10.40 6.35
N PHE A 109 9.95 9.39 6.35
CA PHE A 109 9.87 8.21 7.21
C PHE A 109 10.69 8.35 8.52
N GLY A 110 10.97 9.58 8.92
CA GLY A 110 11.61 9.93 10.17
C GLY A 110 10.68 9.76 11.38
N PRO A 111 10.98 10.46 12.48
CA PRO A 111 10.18 10.37 13.69
C PRO A 111 8.75 10.86 13.50
N VAL A 112 7.78 10.15 14.09
CA VAL A 112 6.38 10.60 14.21
C VAL A 112 6.15 11.38 15.50
N ASP A 113 7.04 11.19 16.48
CA ASP A 113 7.12 11.93 17.74
C ASP A 113 8.57 11.91 18.26
N ASP A 114 8.83 12.39 19.47
CA ASP A 114 10.16 12.45 20.09
C ASP A 114 10.72 11.06 20.43
N ARG A 115 9.98 9.99 20.24
CA ARG A 115 10.34 8.64 20.71
C ARG A 115 10.30 7.55 19.64
N HIS A 116 9.44 7.68 18.63
CA HIS A 116 9.13 6.57 17.72
C HIS A 116 9.42 6.91 16.26
N GLN A 117 10.01 5.94 15.57
CA GLN A 117 10.10 5.94 14.11
C GLN A 117 8.74 5.74 13.48
N ASP A 118 8.56 6.24 12.26
CA ASP A 118 7.33 6.06 11.50
C ASP A 118 7.12 4.58 11.15
N PRO A 119 6.01 3.94 11.59
CA PRO A 119 5.70 2.55 11.23
C PRO A 119 5.56 2.30 9.72
N MET A 120 5.29 3.35 8.92
CA MET A 120 5.22 3.27 7.46
C MET A 120 6.53 2.80 6.81
N VAL A 121 7.68 2.98 7.48
CA VAL A 121 8.99 2.54 7.00
C VAL A 121 9.03 1.03 6.76
N VAL A 122 8.26 0.24 7.53
CA VAL A 122 8.18 -1.22 7.39
C VAL A 122 7.54 -1.60 6.05
N GLY A 123 6.39 -0.98 5.73
CA GLY A 123 5.69 -1.20 4.46
C GLY A 123 6.53 -0.78 3.25
N GLU A 124 7.22 0.36 3.35
CA GLU A 124 8.11 0.81 2.28
C GLU A 124 9.32 -0.10 2.11
N THR A 125 9.94 -0.57 3.20
CA THR A 125 11.05 -1.53 3.14
C THR A 125 10.62 -2.85 2.50
N LEU A 126 9.42 -3.35 2.85
CA LEU A 126 8.84 -4.54 2.23
C LEU A 126 8.68 -4.36 0.72
N ARG A 127 8.09 -3.24 0.30
CA ARG A 127 7.92 -2.91 -1.11
C ARG A 127 9.25 -2.92 -1.86
N GLN A 128 10.27 -2.23 -1.34
CA GLN A 128 11.59 -2.13 -1.96
C GLN A 128 12.27 -3.50 -2.04
N ALA A 129 12.32 -4.27 -0.97
CA ALA A 129 12.94 -5.59 -0.96
C ALA A 129 12.23 -6.56 -1.92
N SER A 130 10.89 -6.48 -2.04
CA SER A 130 10.12 -7.27 -3.02
C SER A 130 10.53 -6.93 -4.46
N MET A 131 10.75 -5.66 -4.79
CA MET A 131 11.21 -5.23 -6.13
C MET A 131 12.63 -5.69 -6.40
N VAL A 132 13.54 -5.56 -5.41
CA VAL A 132 14.92 -6.07 -5.52
C VAL A 132 14.91 -7.55 -5.86
N LEU A 133 14.13 -8.36 -5.14
CA LEU A 133 14.04 -9.81 -5.39
C LEU A 133 13.41 -10.10 -6.75
N ALA A 134 12.37 -9.38 -7.14
CA ALA A 134 11.74 -9.56 -8.44
C ALA A 134 12.74 -9.41 -9.59
N HIS A 135 13.59 -8.38 -9.52
CA HIS A 135 14.61 -8.11 -10.54
C HIS A 135 15.80 -9.05 -10.44
N ALA A 136 16.39 -9.17 -9.25
CA ALA A 136 17.67 -9.82 -9.07
C ALA A 136 17.58 -11.37 -9.01
N GLU A 137 16.43 -11.90 -8.56
CA GLU A 137 16.29 -13.32 -8.24
C GLU A 137 15.20 -14.03 -9.05
N PHE A 138 14.23 -13.27 -9.59
CA PHE A 138 13.08 -13.83 -10.30
C PHE A 138 12.94 -13.35 -11.76
N ASP A 139 14.01 -12.81 -12.34
CA ASP A 139 14.10 -12.43 -13.76
C ASP A 139 13.04 -11.42 -14.23
N ALA A 140 12.57 -10.52 -13.35
CA ALA A 140 11.72 -9.42 -13.78
C ALA A 140 12.57 -8.39 -14.55
N PRO A 141 12.25 -8.07 -15.83
CA PRO A 141 12.97 -7.05 -16.59
C PRO A 141 12.97 -5.67 -15.88
N ALA A 142 13.99 -4.86 -16.14
CA ALA A 142 14.14 -3.54 -15.51
C ALA A 142 12.98 -2.57 -15.82
N ASP A 143 12.30 -2.76 -16.95
CA ASP A 143 11.15 -1.98 -17.42
C ASP A 143 9.79 -2.57 -16.97
N THR A 144 9.79 -3.52 -16.03
CA THR A 144 8.58 -4.10 -15.47
C THR A 144 7.78 -3.08 -14.69
N HIS A 145 6.46 -3.02 -14.93
CA HIS A 145 5.52 -2.29 -14.09
C HIS A 145 5.01 -3.20 -12.97
N PHE A 146 5.17 -2.74 -11.74
CA PHE A 146 4.72 -3.47 -10.55
C PHE A 146 3.35 -2.98 -10.09
N VAL A 147 2.51 -3.93 -9.68
CA VAL A 147 1.21 -3.67 -9.07
C VAL A 147 1.20 -4.35 -7.71
N MET A 148 0.86 -3.62 -6.67
CA MET A 148 0.62 -4.14 -5.34
C MET A 148 -0.87 -4.41 -5.19
N TRP A 149 -1.24 -5.64 -4.81
CA TRP A 149 -2.64 -6.04 -4.62
C TRP A 149 -3.06 -5.96 -3.16
N ASP A 150 -2.18 -6.33 -2.27
CA ASP A 150 -2.37 -6.25 -0.83
C ASP A 150 -1.07 -5.89 -0.12
N LEU A 151 -1.21 -5.33 1.07
CA LEU A 151 -0.11 -5.05 1.98
C LEU A 151 -0.60 -5.16 3.41
N THR A 152 0.01 -6.03 4.19
CA THR A 152 -0.22 -6.13 5.63
C THR A 152 1.08 -5.89 6.36
N VAL A 153 1.04 -5.04 7.37
CA VAL A 153 2.16 -4.74 8.27
C VAL A 153 1.67 -4.89 9.71
N SER A 154 2.41 -5.65 10.52
CA SER A 154 2.24 -5.72 11.97
C SER A 154 3.52 -5.23 12.63
N THR A 155 3.41 -4.29 13.57
CA THR A 155 4.55 -3.69 14.26
C THR A 155 4.44 -3.88 15.77
N ASP A 156 5.57 -3.96 16.43
CA ASP A 156 5.67 -3.71 17.86
C ASP A 156 6.11 -2.25 18.07
N PRO A 157 5.21 -1.34 18.48
CA PRO A 157 5.57 0.06 18.68
C PRO A 157 6.73 0.23 19.67
N SER A 158 6.86 -0.65 20.66
CA SER A 158 7.96 -0.60 21.64
C SER A 158 9.33 -0.91 21.04
N ALA A 159 9.38 -1.52 19.84
CA ALA A 159 10.60 -1.81 19.10
C ALA A 159 10.91 -0.79 17.99
N LEU A 160 10.05 0.21 17.81
CA LEU A 160 10.26 1.33 16.88
C LEU A 160 10.84 2.58 17.57
N LEU A 161 11.58 2.40 18.67
CA LEU A 161 12.16 3.51 19.41
C LEU A 161 13.32 4.15 18.65
N LEU A 162 13.41 5.48 18.74
CA LEU A 162 14.51 6.27 18.15
C LEU A 162 15.86 5.95 18.76
N SER A 163 15.92 5.53 20.04
CA SER A 163 17.14 5.08 20.68
C SER A 163 17.83 3.93 19.95
N ASP A 164 17.05 3.11 19.26
CA ASP A 164 17.53 1.93 18.55
C ASP A 164 17.73 2.19 17.04
N ALA A 165 17.48 3.43 16.57
CA ALA A 165 17.49 3.76 15.14
C ALA A 165 18.84 3.59 14.44
N ALA A 166 19.95 3.65 15.19
CA ALA A 166 21.30 3.44 14.67
C ALA A 166 21.59 1.96 14.35
N GLU A 167 20.89 1.03 15.01
CA GLU A 167 21.09 -0.40 14.83
C GLU A 167 20.47 -0.86 13.49
N PRO A 168 21.17 -1.71 12.72
CA PRO A 168 20.64 -2.25 11.50
C PRO A 168 19.43 -3.15 11.78
N VAL A 169 18.52 -3.18 10.81
CA VAL A 169 17.36 -4.09 10.82
C VAL A 169 17.68 -5.30 9.97
N GLU A 170 17.63 -6.48 10.56
CA GLU A 170 17.74 -7.76 9.87
C GLU A 170 16.36 -8.21 9.41
N ILE A 171 16.26 -8.72 8.18
CA ILE A 171 14.99 -9.10 7.57
C ILE A 171 15.11 -10.50 6.98
N ASP A 172 14.37 -11.45 7.54
CA ASP A 172 14.19 -12.76 6.94
C ASP A 172 13.01 -12.72 5.98
N VAL A 173 13.23 -13.12 4.73
CA VAL A 173 12.25 -13.03 3.63
C VAL A 173 11.92 -14.41 3.10
N VAL A 174 10.63 -14.66 2.90
CA VAL A 174 10.10 -15.85 2.22
C VAL A 174 9.24 -15.40 1.05
N CYS A 175 9.60 -15.87 -0.16
CA CYS A 175 8.78 -15.71 -1.36
C CYS A 175 7.93 -16.97 -1.57
N SER A 176 6.64 -16.79 -1.80
CA SER A 176 5.66 -17.84 -2.04
C SER A 176 4.73 -17.47 -3.18
N GLU A 177 3.85 -18.38 -3.59
CA GLU A 177 2.87 -18.14 -4.66
C GLU A 177 3.51 -17.58 -5.93
N ILE A 178 4.74 -17.99 -6.22
CA ILE A 178 5.52 -17.50 -7.37
C ILE A 178 4.89 -18.03 -8.64
N ARG A 179 4.37 -17.12 -9.44
CA ARG A 179 3.82 -17.41 -10.77
C ARG A 179 4.72 -16.83 -11.83
N ARG A 180 4.95 -17.60 -12.89
CA ARG A 180 5.79 -17.18 -14.02
C ARG A 180 4.97 -17.09 -15.31
N ARG A 181 5.36 -16.17 -16.17
CA ARG A 181 4.90 -16.09 -17.57
C ARG A 181 6.11 -16.21 -18.48
N GLY A 182 6.27 -17.38 -19.09
CA GLY A 182 7.54 -17.73 -19.74
C GLY A 182 8.66 -17.81 -18.70
N ARG A 183 9.76 -17.10 -18.94
CA ARG A 183 10.88 -17.01 -17.98
C ARG A 183 10.66 -15.95 -16.91
N GLY A 184 9.92 -14.89 -17.19
CA GLY A 184 9.76 -13.76 -16.29
C GLY A 184 8.74 -14.01 -15.17
N LEU A 185 8.91 -13.29 -14.07
CA LEU A 185 7.97 -13.24 -12.96
C LEU A 185 6.65 -12.64 -13.42
N ALA A 186 5.52 -13.27 -13.10
CA ALA A 186 4.19 -12.72 -13.28
C ALA A 186 3.60 -12.20 -11.96
N SER A 187 3.82 -12.91 -10.86
CA SER A 187 3.43 -12.48 -9.52
C SER A 187 4.18 -13.29 -8.46
N MET A 188 4.25 -12.73 -7.27
CA MET A 188 4.72 -13.41 -6.07
C MET A 188 4.09 -12.79 -4.82
N ARG A 189 4.04 -13.57 -3.75
CA ARG A 189 3.76 -13.12 -2.40
C ARG A 189 5.06 -13.12 -1.61
N THR A 190 5.34 -12.03 -0.90
CA THR A 190 6.49 -11.91 0.01
C THR A 190 6.01 -11.82 1.45
N THR A 191 6.68 -12.55 2.35
CA THR A 191 6.51 -12.42 3.80
C THR A 191 7.87 -12.10 4.39
N MET A 192 7.91 -11.08 5.25
CA MET A 192 9.12 -10.56 5.86
C MET A 192 8.95 -10.49 7.37
N GLU A 193 9.99 -10.88 8.10
CA GLU A 193 10.10 -10.69 9.53
C GLU A 193 11.31 -9.79 9.81
N PHE A 194 11.06 -8.71 10.53
CA PHE A 194 12.02 -7.66 10.83
C PHE A 194 12.49 -7.80 12.26
N ARG A 195 13.81 -7.80 12.46
CA ARG A 195 14.46 -7.89 13.77
C ARG A 195 15.52 -6.80 13.90
N ARG A 196 15.74 -6.35 15.12
CA ARG A 196 16.80 -5.41 15.48
C ARG A 196 17.50 -5.96 16.71
N ALA A 197 18.81 -6.19 16.62
CA ALA A 197 19.59 -6.85 17.67
C ALA A 197 18.90 -8.15 18.19
N GLY A 198 18.36 -8.97 17.27
CA GLY A 198 17.67 -10.21 17.57
C GLY A 198 16.22 -10.05 18.10
N ARG A 199 15.79 -8.85 18.48
CA ARG A 199 14.41 -8.58 18.95
C ARG A 199 13.47 -8.42 17.76
N PHE A 200 12.25 -8.96 17.89
CA PHE A 200 11.19 -8.74 16.91
C PHE A 200 10.81 -7.25 16.84
N VAL A 201 10.66 -6.72 15.63
CA VAL A 201 10.25 -5.34 15.36
C VAL A 201 8.93 -5.31 14.61
N ALA A 202 8.83 -6.10 13.55
CA ALA A 202 7.67 -6.09 12.68
C ALA A 202 7.57 -7.38 11.85
N ARG A 203 6.39 -7.60 11.30
CA ARG A 203 6.16 -8.53 10.20
C ARG A 203 5.41 -7.83 9.09
N GLY A 204 5.76 -8.14 7.85
CA GLY A 204 5.06 -7.64 6.70
C GLY A 204 4.76 -8.74 5.69
N THR A 205 3.66 -8.62 4.95
CA THR A 205 3.35 -9.47 3.81
C THR A 205 2.66 -8.67 2.73
N GLY A 206 2.89 -9.01 1.47
CA GLY A 206 2.23 -8.36 0.35
C GLY A 206 2.35 -9.18 -0.93
N SER A 207 1.38 -9.01 -1.80
CA SER A 207 1.32 -9.65 -3.12
C SER A 207 1.62 -8.64 -4.21
N THR A 208 2.54 -8.99 -5.09
CA THR A 208 3.01 -8.13 -6.17
C THR A 208 2.80 -8.80 -7.52
N GLY A 209 2.19 -8.08 -8.45
CA GLY A 209 2.08 -8.45 -9.86
C GLY A 209 3.12 -7.74 -10.72
N CYS A 210 3.58 -8.42 -11.77
CA CYS A 210 4.53 -7.92 -12.75
C CYS A 210 3.86 -7.82 -14.12
N THR A 211 3.85 -6.63 -14.70
CA THR A 211 3.24 -6.37 -16.00
C THR A 211 4.28 -5.86 -16.97
N SER A 212 4.35 -6.46 -18.18
CA SER A 212 5.27 -6.00 -19.21
C SER A 212 4.86 -4.62 -19.75
N PRO A 213 5.80 -3.81 -20.27
CA PRO A 213 5.48 -2.48 -20.81
C PRO A 213 4.41 -2.50 -21.90
N LEU A 214 4.40 -3.55 -22.72
CA LEU A 214 3.39 -3.69 -23.78
C LEU A 214 1.99 -3.94 -23.20
N ALA A 215 1.87 -4.84 -22.21
CA ALA A 215 0.60 -5.11 -21.54
C ALA A 215 0.14 -3.88 -20.74
N TYR A 216 1.07 -3.22 -20.07
CA TYR A 216 0.79 -1.99 -19.32
C TYR A 216 0.27 -0.87 -20.23
N ARG A 217 0.93 -0.62 -21.37
CA ARG A 217 0.43 0.35 -22.36
C ARG A 217 -0.95 0.01 -22.89
N ARG A 218 -1.30 -1.26 -23.09
CA ARG A 218 -2.65 -1.66 -23.50
C ARG A 218 -3.68 -1.39 -22.41
N LEU A 219 -3.29 -1.62 -21.15
CA LEU A 219 -4.17 -1.41 -20.00
C LEU A 219 -4.37 0.09 -19.69
N ARG A 220 -3.28 0.88 -19.78
CA ARG A 220 -3.20 2.25 -19.26
C ARG A 220 -3.02 3.32 -20.36
N GLY A 221 -3.31 2.99 -21.62
CA GLY A 221 -2.94 3.84 -22.77
C GLY A 221 -3.42 5.28 -22.68
N ARG A 222 -4.65 5.52 -22.20
CA ARG A 222 -5.21 6.88 -22.03
C ARG A 222 -4.54 7.63 -20.89
N GLN A 223 -4.37 6.97 -19.75
CA GLN A 223 -3.75 7.54 -18.55
C GLN A 223 -2.26 7.84 -18.76
N LEU A 224 -1.57 7.04 -19.55
CA LEU A 224 -0.17 7.30 -19.90
C LEU A 224 0.01 8.60 -20.70
N ALA A 225 -0.99 9.02 -21.47
CA ALA A 225 -0.96 10.30 -22.19
C ALA A 225 -1.07 11.50 -21.25
N GLU A 226 -1.52 11.29 -20.01
CA GLU A 226 -1.70 12.34 -19.00
C GLU A 226 -0.50 12.48 -18.05
N VAL A 227 0.50 11.59 -18.17
CA VAL A 227 1.71 11.65 -17.34
C VAL A 227 2.42 13.01 -17.52
N GLY A 228 2.66 13.69 -16.41
CA GLY A 228 3.25 15.03 -16.40
C GLY A 228 2.24 16.18 -16.56
N THR A 229 0.95 15.89 -16.78
CA THR A 229 -0.09 16.91 -16.71
C THR A 229 -0.24 17.39 -15.26
N PRO A 230 -0.30 18.69 -14.99
CA PRO A 230 -0.45 19.21 -13.64
C PRO A 230 -1.75 18.72 -12.97
N VAL A 231 -1.63 18.21 -11.76
CA VAL A 231 -2.77 17.87 -10.89
C VAL A 231 -2.94 19.03 -9.90
N PRO A 232 -4.14 19.63 -9.79
CA PRO A 232 -4.37 20.70 -8.82
C PRO A 232 -4.11 20.23 -7.39
N LEU A 233 -3.20 20.92 -6.69
CA LEU A 233 -2.90 20.59 -5.29
C LEU A 233 -3.97 21.18 -4.38
N LEU A 234 -4.73 20.31 -3.71
CA LEU A 234 -5.75 20.71 -2.76
C LEU A 234 -5.13 21.30 -1.48
N PRO A 235 -5.82 22.21 -0.75
CA PRO A 235 -5.40 22.61 0.58
C PRO A 235 -5.46 21.40 1.53
N GLY A 236 -4.35 21.14 2.25
CA GLY A 236 -4.27 20.05 3.23
C GLY A 236 -5.03 20.39 4.53
N ILE A 237 -5.38 19.35 5.29
CA ILE A 237 -5.76 19.53 6.70
C ILE A 237 -4.54 19.96 7.53
N ALA A 238 -4.74 20.39 8.76
CA ALA A 238 -3.63 20.70 9.67
C ALA A 238 -2.74 19.47 9.87
N PRO A 239 -1.41 19.59 9.74
CA PRO A 239 -0.48 18.45 9.81
C PRO A 239 -0.64 17.63 11.09
N GLU A 240 -0.89 18.29 12.22
CA GLU A 240 -1.07 17.65 13.52
C GLU A 240 -2.29 16.71 13.53
N LEU A 241 -3.34 17.04 12.78
CA LEU A 241 -4.51 16.16 12.62
C LEU A 241 -4.16 14.90 11.84
N ALA A 242 -3.29 15.03 10.86
CA ALA A 242 -2.80 13.93 10.04
C ALA A 242 -1.70 13.10 10.73
N GLY A 243 -1.26 13.47 11.94
CA GLY A 243 -0.11 12.88 12.61
C GLY A 243 1.19 13.10 11.83
N ARG A 244 1.34 14.31 11.24
CA ARG A 244 2.54 14.78 10.54
C ARG A 244 3.00 16.12 11.13
N SER A 245 4.29 16.42 10.96
CA SER A 245 4.85 17.70 11.41
C SER A 245 4.95 18.74 10.27
N ARG A 246 4.85 18.32 9.03
CA ARG A 246 5.07 19.15 7.85
C ARG A 246 3.82 19.14 6.95
N ALA A 247 3.44 20.31 6.44
CA ALA A 247 2.26 20.46 5.59
C ALA A 247 2.39 19.76 4.23
N GLU A 248 3.61 19.64 3.70
CA GLU A 248 3.89 18.93 2.46
C GLU A 248 3.64 17.43 2.57
N ASP A 249 3.80 16.83 3.76
CA ASP A 249 3.60 15.41 4.01
C ASP A 249 2.13 15.01 4.21
N VAL A 250 1.23 16.01 4.25
CA VAL A 250 -0.21 15.77 4.41
C VAL A 250 -0.82 15.32 3.09
N VAL A 251 -1.47 14.17 3.08
CA VAL A 251 -2.14 13.58 1.90
C VAL A 251 -3.66 13.60 2.02
N LEU A 252 -4.20 14.37 2.98
CA LEU A 252 -5.63 14.59 3.19
C LEU A 252 -6.02 16.04 2.94
N ALA A 253 -7.15 16.25 2.28
CA ALA A 253 -7.81 17.55 2.17
C ALA A 253 -9.24 17.46 2.76
N PRO A 254 -9.82 18.58 3.25
CA PRO A 254 -11.17 18.60 3.77
C PRO A 254 -12.19 18.16 2.70
N ALA A 255 -13.24 17.45 3.15
CA ALA A 255 -14.45 17.18 2.37
C ALA A 255 -15.68 17.72 3.11
N ASP A 256 -16.85 17.68 2.45
CA ASP A 256 -18.07 18.30 2.94
C ASP A 256 -18.74 17.59 4.14
N ARG A 257 -18.23 16.40 4.52
CA ARG A 257 -18.81 15.58 5.59
C ARG A 257 -17.75 15.19 6.63
N PRO A 258 -18.10 15.17 7.93
CA PRO A 258 -17.23 14.61 8.97
C PRO A 258 -16.86 13.14 8.68
N GLY A 259 -15.63 12.75 8.96
CA GLY A 259 -15.13 11.39 8.72
C GLY A 259 -14.88 11.06 7.24
N VAL A 260 -15.01 12.04 6.36
CA VAL A 260 -14.69 11.93 4.94
C VAL A 260 -13.61 12.94 4.57
N TRP A 261 -12.65 12.50 3.78
CA TRP A 261 -11.56 13.32 3.27
C TRP A 261 -11.46 13.21 1.76
N LEU A 262 -10.85 14.19 1.13
CA LEU A 262 -10.35 14.07 -0.24
C LEU A 262 -8.88 13.66 -0.19
N LEU A 263 -8.48 12.74 -1.05
CA LEU A 263 -7.06 12.42 -1.23
C LEU A 263 -6.35 13.64 -1.83
N ARG A 264 -5.38 14.17 -1.10
CA ARG A 264 -4.51 15.26 -1.55
C ARG A 264 -3.28 14.66 -2.19
N VAL A 265 -3.13 14.86 -3.49
CA VAL A 265 -2.03 14.31 -4.28
C VAL A 265 -1.07 15.44 -4.65
N ASP A 266 0.13 15.39 -4.10
CA ASP A 266 1.25 16.26 -4.52
C ASP A 266 2.18 15.46 -5.42
N THR A 267 2.05 15.65 -6.74
CA THR A 267 2.90 14.98 -7.73
C THR A 267 4.35 15.47 -7.75
N GLY A 268 4.65 16.54 -7.00
CA GLY A 268 6.01 17.06 -6.77
C GLY A 268 6.66 16.54 -5.49
N HIS A 269 5.95 15.74 -4.68
CA HIS A 269 6.47 15.25 -3.40
C HIS A 269 7.68 14.31 -3.61
N PRO A 270 8.88 14.63 -3.07
CA PRO A 270 10.12 13.93 -3.45
C PRO A 270 10.14 12.45 -3.07
N VAL A 271 9.44 12.06 -1.99
CA VAL A 271 9.44 10.69 -1.47
C VAL A 271 8.23 9.89 -1.93
N LEU A 272 7.02 10.49 -1.90
CA LEU A 272 5.77 9.82 -2.27
C LEU A 272 5.56 9.74 -3.78
N PHE A 273 6.07 10.75 -4.53
CA PHE A 273 6.08 10.82 -5.99
C PHE A 273 7.49 11.03 -6.55
N PRO A 274 8.43 10.08 -6.33
CA PRO A 274 9.83 10.29 -6.71
C PRO A 274 10.04 10.42 -8.23
N ARG A 275 9.01 10.14 -9.03
CA ARG A 275 9.01 10.27 -10.49
C ARG A 275 7.58 10.44 -11.01
N PRO A 276 7.39 11.04 -12.21
CA PRO A 276 6.08 11.13 -12.84
C PRO A 276 5.44 9.74 -12.99
N ASN A 277 4.14 9.65 -12.71
CA ASN A 277 3.36 8.43 -12.77
C ASN A 277 2.00 8.72 -13.40
N ASP A 278 1.32 7.69 -13.91
CA ASP A 278 -0.02 7.76 -14.50
C ASP A 278 -1.15 7.49 -13.49
N HIS A 279 -0.79 7.18 -12.25
CA HIS A 279 -1.73 6.91 -11.15
C HIS A 279 -1.10 7.26 -9.80
N VAL A 280 -1.92 7.31 -8.76
CA VAL A 280 -1.48 7.50 -7.37
C VAL A 280 -0.74 6.25 -6.90
N PRO A 281 0.50 6.37 -6.40
CA PRO A 281 1.24 5.22 -5.84
C PRO A 281 0.52 4.58 -4.65
N GLY A 282 0.56 3.23 -4.56
CA GLY A 282 -0.07 2.50 -3.46
C GLY A 282 0.39 2.94 -2.07
N MET A 283 1.65 3.39 -1.92
CA MET A 283 2.16 3.92 -0.65
C MET A 283 1.53 5.27 -0.26
N VAL A 284 1.07 6.08 -1.23
CA VAL A 284 0.27 7.29 -0.93
C VAL A 284 -1.08 6.91 -0.36
N LEU A 285 -1.74 5.88 -0.93
CA LEU A 285 -3.02 5.37 -0.43
C LEU A 285 -2.88 4.75 0.97
N PHE A 286 -1.78 4.03 1.20
CA PHE A 286 -1.47 3.45 2.50
C PHE A 286 -1.21 4.53 3.56
N GLU A 287 -0.49 5.59 3.20
CA GLU A 287 -0.31 6.77 4.05
C GLU A 287 -1.62 7.52 4.28
N ALA A 288 -2.46 7.67 3.26
CA ALA A 288 -3.76 8.31 3.40
C ALA A 288 -4.65 7.56 4.40
N ALA A 289 -4.60 6.22 4.40
CA ALA A 289 -5.30 5.42 5.40
C ALA A 289 -4.76 5.69 6.83
N ARG A 290 -3.43 5.76 7.00
CA ARG A 290 -2.81 6.07 8.29
C ARG A 290 -3.19 7.47 8.79
N GLN A 291 -3.11 8.48 7.92
CA GLN A 291 -3.50 9.85 8.27
C GLN A 291 -4.99 9.96 8.60
N SER A 292 -5.86 9.27 7.83
CA SER A 292 -7.30 9.23 8.12
C SER A 292 -7.59 8.60 9.48
N ALA A 293 -6.88 7.52 9.83
CA ALA A 293 -7.00 6.86 11.12
C ALA A 293 -6.52 7.76 12.27
N ALA A 294 -5.41 8.47 12.09
CA ALA A 294 -4.93 9.46 13.08
C ALA A 294 -5.93 10.58 13.29
N ALA A 295 -6.50 11.12 12.20
CA ALA A 295 -7.48 12.20 12.26
C ALA A 295 -8.79 11.76 12.93
N ALA A 296 -9.27 10.54 12.64
CA ALA A 296 -10.53 10.03 13.18
C ALA A 296 -10.42 9.60 14.65
N SER A 297 -9.31 8.96 15.03
CA SER A 297 -9.09 8.49 16.40
C SER A 297 -8.71 9.58 17.38
N GLY A 298 -8.16 10.70 16.88
CA GLY A 298 -7.62 11.77 17.72
C GLY A 298 -6.32 11.39 18.46
N GLN A 299 -5.81 10.16 18.27
CA GLN A 299 -4.57 9.71 18.93
C GLN A 299 -3.34 10.38 18.34
N ARG A 300 -2.43 10.83 19.21
CA ARG A 300 -1.17 11.50 18.85
C ARG A 300 -0.05 11.10 19.79
N PRO A 301 0.94 10.33 19.30
CA PRO A 301 1.02 9.77 17.96
C PRO A 301 0.00 8.65 17.72
N PHE A 302 -0.41 8.43 16.47
CA PHE A 302 -1.11 7.23 16.06
C PHE A 302 -0.08 6.19 15.62
N LEU A 303 0.10 5.17 16.47
CA LEU A 303 1.09 4.10 16.28
C LEU A 303 0.37 2.78 16.01
N PRO A 304 0.04 2.47 14.75
CA PRO A 304 -0.68 1.25 14.45
C PRO A 304 0.15 0.01 14.77
N ARG A 305 -0.49 -0.96 15.44
CA ARG A 305 0.03 -2.33 15.63
C ARG A 305 -0.16 -3.16 14.37
N THR A 306 -1.27 -2.92 13.67
CA THR A 306 -1.53 -3.56 12.39
C THR A 306 -2.04 -2.53 11.38
N MET A 307 -1.63 -2.72 10.14
CA MET A 307 -2.16 -2.00 8.98
C MET A 307 -2.33 -3.01 7.86
N THR A 308 -3.55 -3.20 7.38
CA THR A 308 -3.86 -4.06 6.23
C THR A 308 -4.52 -3.22 5.16
N ALA A 309 -4.09 -3.35 3.93
CA ALA A 309 -4.70 -2.69 2.78
C ALA A 309 -4.86 -3.66 1.61
N ASP A 310 -6.01 -3.56 0.94
CA ASP A 310 -6.33 -4.23 -0.31
C ASP A 310 -6.53 -3.17 -1.39
N PHE A 311 -5.83 -3.30 -2.52
CA PHE A 311 -5.87 -2.36 -3.62
C PHE A 311 -6.65 -2.99 -4.78
N ALA A 312 -7.88 -2.56 -4.97
CA ALA A 312 -8.79 -3.13 -5.95
C ALA A 312 -8.55 -2.58 -7.37
N ARG A 313 -8.12 -1.31 -7.47
CA ARG A 313 -7.95 -0.58 -8.74
C ARG A 313 -6.82 0.44 -8.65
N TYR A 314 -6.35 0.92 -9.80
CA TYR A 314 -5.54 2.12 -9.86
C TYR A 314 -6.34 3.33 -9.38
N ALA A 315 -5.76 4.16 -8.52
CA ALA A 315 -6.30 5.47 -8.20
C ALA A 315 -5.84 6.48 -9.25
N GLU A 316 -6.78 7.05 -9.98
CA GLU A 316 -6.50 7.97 -11.08
C GLU A 316 -6.13 9.37 -10.55
N LEU A 317 -5.15 10.04 -11.20
CA LEU A 317 -4.66 11.34 -10.75
C LEU A 317 -5.67 12.48 -10.94
N HIS A 318 -6.49 12.39 -11.97
CA HIS A 318 -7.41 13.47 -12.38
C HIS A 318 -8.86 13.25 -11.94
N SER A 319 -9.12 12.23 -11.13
CA SER A 319 -10.43 11.99 -10.52
C SER A 319 -10.33 12.14 -9.01
N PRO A 320 -11.25 12.86 -8.34
CA PRO A 320 -11.26 12.98 -6.89
C PRO A 320 -11.42 11.60 -6.23
N CYS A 321 -10.53 11.27 -5.28
CA CYS A 321 -10.66 10.08 -4.47
C CYS A 321 -11.21 10.47 -3.09
N LEU A 322 -12.41 10.00 -2.76
CA LEU A 322 -13.02 10.16 -1.46
C LEU A 322 -12.54 9.06 -0.51
N LEU A 323 -12.14 9.45 0.69
CA LEU A 323 -11.69 8.56 1.77
C LEU A 323 -12.76 8.58 2.86
N GLU A 324 -13.52 7.51 2.99
CA GLU A 324 -14.51 7.32 4.04
C GLU A 324 -13.85 6.59 5.21
N THR A 325 -13.95 7.18 6.41
CA THR A 325 -13.29 6.69 7.62
C THR A 325 -14.32 6.29 8.66
N GLU A 326 -14.22 5.07 9.15
CA GLU A 326 -15.11 4.46 10.13
C GLU A 326 -14.31 3.97 11.33
N LEU A 327 -14.68 4.44 12.53
CA LEU A 327 -14.19 3.89 13.80
C LEU A 327 -15.00 2.64 14.14
N LEU A 328 -14.32 1.52 14.35
CA LEU A 328 -14.92 0.25 14.74
C LEU A 328 -14.73 0.07 16.24
N ASP A 329 -15.82 0.14 17.01
CA ASP A 329 -15.81 -0.04 18.47
C ASP A 329 -15.93 -1.54 18.82
N GLU A 330 -14.89 -2.31 18.53
CA GLU A 330 -14.88 -3.76 18.76
C GLU A 330 -14.14 -4.16 20.05
N ASP A 331 -13.18 -3.34 20.50
CA ASP A 331 -12.33 -3.62 21.66
C ASP A 331 -12.08 -2.34 22.48
N PRO A 332 -12.30 -2.36 23.83
CA PRO A 332 -12.02 -1.22 24.70
C PRO A 332 -10.52 -0.84 24.80
N GLU A 333 -9.62 -1.80 24.57
CA GLU A 333 -8.16 -1.63 24.66
C GLU A 333 -7.54 -1.18 23.34
N GLU A 334 -8.28 -1.28 22.23
CA GLU A 334 -7.79 -0.96 20.90
C GLU A 334 -8.69 0.07 20.20
N VAL A 335 -8.09 0.80 19.28
CA VAL A 335 -8.78 1.62 18.29
C VAL A 335 -8.59 0.97 16.95
N THR A 336 -9.69 0.53 16.35
CA THR A 336 -9.71 -0.01 14.99
C THR A 336 -10.40 0.97 14.05
N VAL A 337 -9.74 1.29 12.95
CA VAL A 337 -10.24 2.22 11.94
C VAL A 337 -10.25 1.55 10.59
N ARG A 338 -11.40 1.59 9.91
CA ARG A 338 -11.52 1.23 8.50
C ARG A 338 -11.52 2.48 7.64
N VAL A 339 -10.75 2.44 6.57
CA VAL A 339 -10.69 3.51 5.56
C VAL A 339 -10.98 2.92 4.20
N SER A 340 -11.96 3.48 3.50
CA SER A 340 -12.35 3.07 2.14
C SER A 340 -12.12 4.22 1.17
N GLY A 341 -11.27 4.02 0.17
CA GLY A 341 -11.05 4.98 -0.92
C GLY A 341 -11.96 4.69 -2.11
N ARG A 342 -12.66 5.72 -2.61
CA ARG A 342 -13.56 5.60 -3.76
C ARG A 342 -13.29 6.68 -4.79
N GLN A 343 -13.36 6.30 -6.05
CA GLN A 343 -13.39 7.21 -7.21
C GLN A 343 -14.58 6.83 -8.11
N ASP A 344 -15.34 7.82 -8.56
CA ASP A 344 -16.49 7.63 -9.44
C ASP A 344 -17.50 6.58 -8.92
N GLY A 345 -17.67 6.50 -7.59
CA GLY A 345 -18.52 5.54 -6.89
C GLY A 345 -17.92 4.14 -6.70
N GLU A 346 -16.78 3.84 -7.31
CA GLU A 346 -16.11 2.54 -7.27
C GLU A 346 -15.02 2.49 -6.21
N ALA A 347 -14.89 1.34 -5.55
CA ALA A 347 -13.82 1.13 -4.56
C ALA A 347 -12.45 1.06 -5.26
N VAL A 348 -11.51 1.86 -4.77
CA VAL A 348 -10.11 1.88 -5.20
C VAL A 348 -9.25 1.05 -4.24
N PHE A 349 -9.40 1.28 -2.95
CA PHE A 349 -8.74 0.51 -1.91
C PHE A 349 -9.57 0.49 -0.63
N THR A 350 -9.27 -0.47 0.23
CA THR A 350 -9.77 -0.52 1.60
C THR A 350 -8.60 -0.83 2.52
N ALA A 351 -8.54 -0.16 3.66
CA ALA A 351 -7.53 -0.42 4.68
C ALA A 351 -8.18 -0.53 6.07
N THR A 352 -7.60 -1.38 6.92
CA THR A 352 -7.96 -1.48 8.33
C THR A 352 -6.70 -1.30 9.17
N LEU A 353 -6.77 -0.41 10.14
CA LEU A 353 -5.66 -0.07 11.03
C LEU A 353 -6.09 -0.26 12.47
N THR A 354 -5.25 -0.92 13.28
CA THR A 354 -5.49 -1.13 14.70
C THR A 354 -4.33 -0.57 15.50
N SER A 355 -4.63 0.20 16.53
CA SER A 355 -3.66 0.78 17.47
C SER A 355 -4.12 0.55 18.90
N ALA A 356 -3.20 0.47 19.87
CA ALA A 356 -3.58 0.49 21.26
C ALA A 356 -4.30 1.81 21.58
N ARG A 357 -5.34 1.75 22.38
CA ARG A 357 -6.02 2.96 22.88
C ARG A 357 -5.10 3.66 23.89
N THR A 358 -4.69 4.87 23.57
CA THR A 358 -3.97 5.70 24.55
C THR A 358 -4.96 6.17 25.61
N ALA A 359 -4.60 6.01 26.89
CA ALA A 359 -5.41 6.58 27.96
C ALA A 359 -5.54 8.09 27.73
N GLU A 360 -6.76 8.60 27.68
CA GLU A 360 -6.99 10.05 27.68
C GLU A 360 -6.24 10.64 28.88
N VAL A 361 -5.32 11.55 28.63
CA VAL A 361 -4.83 12.43 29.68
C VAL A 361 -6.03 13.30 30.08
N ARG A 362 -6.77 12.85 31.11
CA ARG A 362 -7.80 13.68 31.73
C ARG A 362 -7.10 14.95 32.21
N SER A 363 -7.37 16.07 31.55
CA SER A 363 -6.98 17.37 32.05
C SER A 363 -7.60 17.51 33.46
N PRO A 364 -6.80 17.83 34.47
CA PRO A 364 -7.39 18.13 35.78
C PRO A 364 -8.32 19.33 35.64
N SER A 365 -9.55 19.16 36.10
CA SER A 365 -10.64 20.16 36.17
C SER A 365 -10.24 21.38 36.98
#